data_e462bd9a6d488086d728f65d288e93fa
#
_entry.id   e462bd9a6d488086d728f65d288e93fa
#
_cell.length_a   1.000
_cell.length_b   1.000
_cell.length_c   1.000
_cell.angle_alpha   90.00
_cell.angle_beta   90.00
_cell.angle_gamma   90.00
#
_symmetry.space_group_name_H-M   'P 1'
#
loop_
_entity.id
_entity.type
_entity.pdbx_description
1 polymer ?
#
loop_
_entity_poly.entity_id
_entity_poly.type
_entity_poly.pdbx_seq_one_letter_code
_entity_poly.pdbx_strand_id
1 'polypeptide(L)'
;MYKRQSQELPYIPQVTPEFTRHLVLRWGLGGLPFSGNQSREMGGWVRFRDQQRVETLDEAHLLGLVDAWPPAVLSLLDKPAPGSSLTWTIEFIQPLSPVTSDQWCLYRAEIEHARDGYGHVAAALWTADGRLLAISRQTVTVFD
;
A
#
# COMPACT_ATOMS: atom_id res chain seq x y z
N MET A 1 -4.50 -16.89 -3.81
CA MET A 1 -5.81 -16.91 -3.14
C MET A 1 -6.48 -15.54 -3.14
N TYR A 2 -5.83 -14.46 -2.73
CA TYR A 2 -6.43 -13.11 -2.67
C TYR A 2 -6.78 -12.47 -4.02
N LYS A 3 -6.19 -12.88 -5.13
CA LYS A 3 -6.39 -12.25 -6.46
C LYS A 3 -7.82 -12.36 -7.00
N ARG A 4 -8.57 -13.44 -6.68
CA ARG A 4 -9.94 -13.66 -7.16
C ARG A 4 -11.01 -12.85 -6.43
N GLN A 5 -10.74 -12.38 -5.22
CA GLN A 5 -11.68 -11.64 -4.37
C GLN A 5 -11.35 -10.15 -4.26
N SER A 6 -10.27 -9.70 -4.89
CA SER A 6 -9.80 -8.31 -4.79
C SER A 6 -10.57 -7.40 -5.76
N GLN A 7 -11.01 -6.26 -5.23
CA GLN A 7 -11.69 -5.22 -6.00
C GLN A 7 -10.68 -4.19 -6.50
N GLU A 8 -10.69 -3.89 -7.79
CA GLU A 8 -9.91 -2.78 -8.34
C GLU A 8 -10.51 -1.45 -7.90
N LEU A 9 -9.64 -0.59 -7.38
CA LEU A 9 -10.03 0.77 -7.01
C LEU A 9 -9.93 1.68 -8.23
N PRO A 10 -11.02 2.36 -8.62
CA PRO A 10 -10.99 3.32 -9.71
C PRO A 10 -10.20 4.56 -9.31
N TYR A 11 -9.47 5.14 -10.26
CA TYR A 11 -9.03 6.52 -10.12
C TYR A 11 -10.21 7.45 -10.34
N ILE A 12 -10.50 8.30 -9.36
CA ILE A 12 -11.57 9.30 -9.44
C ILE A 12 -10.94 10.68 -9.31
N PRO A 13 -10.90 11.49 -10.40
CA PRO A 13 -10.33 12.85 -10.37
C PRO A 13 -10.91 13.67 -9.21
N GLN A 14 -10.06 14.45 -8.54
CA GLN A 14 -10.39 15.31 -7.41
C GLN A 14 -10.83 14.59 -6.12
N VAL A 15 -10.97 13.27 -6.13
CA VAL A 15 -11.34 12.46 -4.96
C VAL A 15 -10.14 11.62 -4.50
N THR A 16 -9.54 10.88 -5.43
CA THR A 16 -8.35 10.08 -5.14
C THR A 16 -7.08 10.90 -5.36
N PRO A 17 -6.01 10.64 -4.61
CA PRO A 17 -4.73 11.33 -4.82
C PRO A 17 -4.25 11.20 -6.26
N GLU A 18 -3.73 12.29 -6.84
CA GLU A 18 -3.38 12.37 -8.25
C GLU A 18 -2.39 11.28 -8.70
N PHE A 19 -1.43 10.93 -7.85
CA PHE A 19 -0.44 9.88 -8.17
C PHE A 19 -1.08 8.50 -8.45
N THR A 20 -2.25 8.22 -7.88
CA THR A 20 -2.93 6.92 -8.05
C THR A 20 -3.37 6.67 -9.50
N ARG A 21 -3.44 7.69 -10.33
CA ARG A 21 -3.70 7.53 -11.77
C ARG A 21 -2.63 6.70 -12.49
N HIS A 22 -1.41 6.67 -11.95
CA HIS A 22 -0.29 5.91 -12.51
C HIS A 22 -0.23 4.46 -12.05
N LEU A 23 -1.10 4.08 -11.12
CA LEU A 23 -1.09 2.80 -10.43
C LEU A 23 -2.43 2.08 -10.59
N VAL A 24 -2.39 0.77 -10.48
CA VAL A 24 -3.60 -0.06 -10.33
C VAL A 24 -3.52 -0.74 -8.98
N LEU A 25 -4.48 -0.42 -8.13
CA LEU A 25 -4.63 -1.00 -6.80
C LEU A 25 -5.84 -1.94 -6.80
N ARG A 26 -5.66 -3.16 -6.31
CA ARG A 26 -6.74 -4.11 -6.09
C ARG A 26 -6.80 -4.47 -4.62
N TRP A 27 -7.83 -3.95 -3.94
CA TRP A 27 -8.02 -4.18 -2.52
C TRP A 27 -8.46 -5.61 -2.25
N GLY A 28 -7.79 -6.31 -1.36
CA GLY A 28 -8.04 -7.72 -1.08
C GLY A 28 -8.04 -8.09 0.39
N LEU A 29 -7.68 -7.16 1.28
CA LEU A 29 -7.53 -7.40 2.70
C LEU A 29 -7.84 -6.13 3.50
N GLY A 30 -8.61 -6.27 4.58
CA GLY A 30 -8.97 -5.19 5.49
C GLY A 30 -9.96 -4.19 4.92
N GLY A 31 -10.25 -3.14 5.69
CA GLY A 31 -11.17 -2.08 5.33
C GLY A 31 -10.55 -0.99 4.47
N LEU A 32 -11.38 -0.30 3.70
CA LEU A 32 -11.01 0.94 3.03
C LEU A 32 -10.76 2.06 4.04
N PRO A 33 -10.00 3.10 3.70
CA PRO A 33 -9.88 4.28 4.55
C PRO A 33 -11.24 4.82 4.96
N PHE A 34 -11.37 5.23 6.22
CA PHE A 34 -12.58 5.85 6.80
C PHE A 34 -13.82 4.93 6.81
N SER A 35 -13.62 3.62 6.86
CA SER A 35 -14.72 2.64 6.88
C SER A 35 -15.11 2.14 8.28
N GLY A 36 -14.42 2.62 9.34
CA GLY A 36 -14.65 2.13 10.71
C GLY A 36 -14.35 0.64 10.88
N ASN A 37 -13.53 0.07 10.01
CA ASN A 37 -13.21 -1.35 10.02
C ASN A 37 -12.20 -1.66 11.12
N GLN A 38 -12.45 -2.69 11.91
CA GLN A 38 -11.61 -3.07 13.04
C GLN A 38 -10.49 -4.07 12.67
N SER A 39 -10.33 -4.38 11.38
CA SER A 39 -9.20 -5.19 10.93
C SER A 39 -7.87 -4.47 11.19
N ARG A 40 -6.92 -5.19 11.71
CA ARG A 40 -5.54 -4.69 11.86
C ARG A 40 -4.71 -4.88 10.60
N GLU A 41 -5.25 -5.54 9.60
CA GLU A 41 -4.56 -5.83 8.34
C GLU A 41 -5.18 -5.02 7.20
N MET A 42 -4.34 -4.63 6.26
CA MET A 42 -4.74 -3.97 5.02
C MET A 42 -3.80 -4.41 3.90
N GLY A 43 -4.32 -4.54 2.70
CA GLY A 43 -3.47 -4.82 1.56
C GLY A 43 -4.20 -5.34 0.33
N GLY A 44 -3.40 -5.78 -0.61
CA GLY A 44 -3.86 -6.30 -1.88
C GLY A 44 -2.77 -6.25 -2.94
N TRP A 45 -3.18 -6.11 -4.18
CA TRP A 45 -2.29 -6.14 -5.33
C TRP A 45 -2.08 -4.75 -5.89
N VAL A 46 -0.85 -4.45 -6.27
CA VAL A 46 -0.45 -3.19 -6.88
C VAL A 46 0.47 -3.43 -8.07
N ARG A 47 0.35 -2.60 -9.09
CA ARG A 47 1.27 -2.52 -10.23
C ARG A 47 1.19 -1.15 -10.89
N PHE A 48 2.12 -0.85 -11.78
CA PHE A 48 2.01 0.33 -12.63
C PHE A 48 0.88 0.16 -13.67
N ARG A 49 0.22 1.27 -13.99
CA ARG A 49 -0.91 1.28 -14.94
C ARG A 49 -0.45 1.25 -16.39
N ASP A 50 0.64 1.98 -16.70
CA ASP A 50 1.18 2.02 -18.06
C ASP A 50 1.78 0.67 -18.43
N GLN A 51 1.26 0.08 -19.49
CA GLN A 51 1.70 -1.19 -20.03
C GLN A 51 2.30 -1.06 -21.45
N GLN A 52 2.40 0.18 -21.96
CA GLN A 52 2.98 0.42 -23.28
C GLN A 52 4.50 0.24 -23.26
N ARG A 53 5.11 0.55 -22.12
CA ARG A 53 6.53 0.36 -21.88
C ARG A 53 6.74 -0.49 -20.65
N VAL A 54 7.12 -1.75 -20.88
CA VAL A 54 7.47 -2.68 -19.79
C VAL A 54 8.96 -2.51 -19.47
N GLU A 55 9.27 -2.29 -18.20
CA GLU A 55 10.63 -2.14 -17.70
C GLU A 55 10.83 -2.93 -16.40
N THR A 56 12.08 -3.31 -16.14
CA THR A 56 12.45 -3.94 -14.87
C THR A 56 12.39 -2.91 -13.76
N LEU A 57 11.75 -3.26 -12.66
CA LEU A 57 11.63 -2.40 -11.49
C LEU A 57 12.93 -2.34 -10.70
N ASP A 58 13.29 -1.14 -10.28
CA ASP A 58 14.37 -0.84 -9.34
C ASP A 58 13.81 -0.39 -7.99
N GLU A 59 14.68 0.01 -7.07
CA GLU A 59 14.30 0.48 -5.74
C GLU A 59 13.37 1.69 -5.77
N ALA A 60 13.54 2.59 -6.71
CA ALA A 60 12.69 3.77 -6.84
C ALA A 60 11.24 3.38 -7.21
N HIS A 61 11.09 2.42 -8.10
CA HIS A 61 9.79 1.86 -8.45
C HIS A 61 9.14 1.14 -7.25
N LEU A 62 9.92 0.34 -6.52
CA LEU A 62 9.41 -0.37 -5.33
C LEU A 62 8.99 0.60 -4.23
N LEU A 63 9.75 1.69 -4.04
CA LEU A 63 9.38 2.77 -3.13
C LEU A 63 7.99 3.32 -3.48
N GLY A 64 7.76 3.64 -4.75
CA GLY A 64 6.46 4.13 -5.23
C GLY A 64 5.32 3.13 -5.04
N LEU A 65 5.58 1.82 -5.24
CA LEU A 65 4.57 0.78 -5.02
C LEU A 65 4.19 0.62 -3.53
N VAL A 66 5.15 0.78 -2.62
CA VAL A 66 4.89 0.74 -1.17
C VAL A 66 4.14 1.99 -0.72
N ASP A 67 4.55 3.18 -1.20
CA ASP A 67 3.95 4.47 -0.85
C ASP A 67 2.54 4.67 -1.46
N ALA A 68 2.19 3.88 -2.46
CA ALA A 68 0.89 3.94 -3.11
C ALA A 68 -0.30 3.64 -2.18
N TRP A 69 -0.06 2.92 -1.12
CA TRP A 69 -1.09 2.49 -0.19
C TRP A 69 -1.35 3.56 0.88
N PRO A 70 -2.63 3.87 1.16
CA PRO A 70 -2.94 4.78 2.27
C PRO A 70 -2.49 4.17 3.59
N PRO A 71 -2.19 4.98 4.61
CA PRO A 71 -1.86 4.46 5.93
C PRO A 71 -2.96 3.53 6.46
N ALA A 72 -2.58 2.32 6.89
CA ALA A 72 -3.53 1.29 7.30
C ALA A 72 -4.46 1.74 8.44
N VAL A 73 -3.95 2.59 9.34
CA VAL A 73 -4.72 3.13 10.47
C VAL A 73 -5.94 3.95 10.06
N LEU A 74 -5.97 4.49 8.84
CA LEU A 74 -7.11 5.24 8.33
C LEU A 74 -8.36 4.37 8.17
N SER A 75 -8.22 3.06 8.05
CA SER A 75 -9.35 2.13 7.99
C SER A 75 -10.12 2.02 9.30
N LEU A 76 -9.48 2.33 10.44
CA LEU A 76 -10.10 2.31 11.77
C LEU A 76 -11.05 3.50 11.99
N LEU A 77 -10.85 4.60 11.25
CA LEU A 77 -11.66 5.80 11.36
C LEU A 77 -13.00 5.62 10.65
N ASP A 78 -14.05 6.20 11.19
CA ASP A 78 -15.40 6.20 10.62
C ASP A 78 -15.72 7.49 9.82
N LYS A 79 -14.83 8.48 9.88
CA LYS A 79 -14.91 9.76 9.16
C LYS A 79 -13.54 10.19 8.64
N PRO A 80 -13.49 10.96 7.54
CA PRO A 80 -12.23 11.52 7.05
C PRO A 80 -11.54 12.40 8.08
N ALA A 81 -10.24 12.17 8.25
CA ALA A 81 -9.37 12.98 9.09
C ALA A 81 -8.02 13.17 8.40
N PRO A 82 -7.36 14.33 8.55
CA PRO A 82 -6.01 14.52 8.06
C PRO A 82 -5.03 13.57 8.75
N GLY A 83 -4.10 13.03 7.98
CA GLY A 83 -3.02 12.21 8.50
C GLY A 83 -1.69 12.56 7.85
N SER A 84 -0.61 12.31 8.57
CA SER A 84 0.75 12.56 8.08
C SER A 84 1.70 11.49 8.58
N SER A 85 2.66 11.10 7.73
CA SER A 85 3.77 10.27 8.16
C SER A 85 4.70 11.06 9.08
N LEU A 86 4.95 10.55 10.27
CA LEU A 86 5.91 11.09 11.21
C LEU A 86 7.30 10.51 10.96
N THR A 87 7.39 9.20 10.81
CA THR A 87 8.61 8.49 10.42
C THR A 87 8.27 7.40 9.42
N TRP A 88 9.18 7.14 8.49
CA TRP A 88 9.06 6.06 7.55
C TRP A 88 10.42 5.48 7.21
N THR A 89 10.55 4.16 7.33
CA THR A 89 11.73 3.40 6.96
C THR A 89 11.32 2.33 5.96
N ILE A 90 12.09 2.19 4.90
CA ILE A 90 11.96 1.10 3.94
C ILE A 90 13.29 0.41 3.76
N GLU A 91 13.28 -0.91 3.72
CA GLU A 91 14.43 -1.78 3.48
C GLU A 91 14.18 -2.59 2.21
N PHE A 92 15.04 -2.47 1.22
CA PHE A 92 14.99 -3.26 0.00
C PHE A 92 15.79 -4.55 0.17
N ILE A 93 15.19 -5.68 -0.21
CA ILE A 93 15.81 -7.00 -0.08
C ILE A 93 16.75 -7.23 -1.26
N GLN A 94 18.05 -7.32 -0.97
CA GLN A 94 19.08 -7.49 -1.98
C GLN A 94 19.60 -8.94 -2.02
N PRO A 95 19.97 -9.47 -3.22
CA PRO A 95 19.74 -8.85 -4.53
C PRO A 95 18.25 -8.79 -4.86
N LEU A 96 17.82 -7.71 -5.53
CA LEU A 96 16.41 -7.56 -5.91
C LEU A 96 15.97 -8.74 -6.78
N SER A 97 14.85 -9.35 -6.42
CA SER A 97 14.20 -10.32 -7.27
C SER A 97 13.68 -9.63 -8.53
N PRO A 98 13.97 -10.14 -9.74
CA PRO A 98 13.49 -9.53 -10.97
C PRO A 98 11.97 -9.46 -10.98
N VAL A 99 11.43 -8.28 -11.26
CA VAL A 99 10.01 -8.01 -11.45
C VAL A 99 9.86 -6.87 -12.45
N THR A 100 8.87 -6.96 -13.34
CA THR A 100 8.61 -5.94 -14.36
C THR A 100 7.36 -5.14 -14.06
N SER A 101 7.26 -3.95 -14.66
CA SER A 101 6.20 -2.97 -14.36
C SER A 101 4.78 -3.46 -14.67
N ASP A 102 4.63 -4.47 -15.54
CA ASP A 102 3.36 -5.12 -15.87
C ASP A 102 2.95 -6.22 -14.87
N GLN A 103 3.87 -6.63 -14.00
CA GLN A 103 3.62 -7.68 -13.02
C GLN A 103 2.99 -7.12 -11.75
N TRP A 104 2.11 -7.91 -11.16
CA TRP A 104 1.51 -7.59 -9.87
C TRP A 104 2.46 -7.86 -8.71
N CYS A 105 2.51 -6.91 -7.78
CA CYS A 105 3.13 -7.09 -6.48
C CYS A 105 2.05 -7.18 -5.40
N LEU A 106 2.27 -8.01 -4.39
CA LEU A 106 1.42 -8.12 -3.23
C LEU A 106 1.94 -7.19 -2.13
N TYR A 107 1.08 -6.31 -1.64
CA TYR A 107 1.34 -5.50 -0.45
C TYR A 107 0.48 -5.98 0.70
N ARG A 108 1.05 -6.06 1.89
CA ARG A 108 0.32 -6.31 3.13
C ARG A 108 0.89 -5.45 4.24
N ALA A 109 0.01 -4.78 4.95
CA ALA A 109 0.32 -3.98 6.13
C ALA A 109 -0.42 -4.52 7.35
N GLU A 110 0.21 -4.38 8.51
CA GLU A 110 -0.35 -4.71 9.81
C GLU A 110 -0.22 -3.52 10.76
N ILE A 111 -1.32 -3.13 11.40
CA ILE A 111 -1.33 -2.13 12.45
C ILE A 111 -0.85 -2.79 13.73
N GLU A 112 0.39 -2.54 14.13
CA GLU A 112 0.96 -3.07 15.37
C GLU A 112 0.37 -2.40 16.59
N HIS A 113 0.18 -1.06 16.51
CA HIS A 113 -0.41 -0.25 17.56
C HIS A 113 -1.08 0.99 16.98
N ALA A 114 -2.23 1.39 17.55
CA ALA A 114 -2.91 2.64 17.21
C ALA A 114 -3.59 3.20 18.46
N ARG A 115 -3.21 4.41 18.86
CA ARG A 115 -3.76 5.10 20.03
C ARG A 115 -3.40 6.57 20.02
N ASP A 116 -4.28 7.42 20.57
CA ASP A 116 -4.03 8.85 20.87
C ASP A 116 -3.52 9.63 19.63
N GLY A 117 -4.10 9.38 18.46
CA GLY A 117 -3.72 10.02 17.21
C GLY A 117 -2.45 9.47 16.55
N TYR A 118 -1.87 8.39 17.06
CA TYR A 118 -0.69 7.74 16.48
C TYR A 118 -0.99 6.31 16.03
N GLY A 119 -0.42 5.93 14.89
CA GLY A 119 -0.47 4.56 14.39
C GLY A 119 0.90 4.06 13.96
N HIS A 120 1.24 2.84 14.39
CA HIS A 120 2.48 2.14 14.03
C HIS A 120 2.13 0.99 13.11
N VAL A 121 2.71 0.99 11.90
CA VAL A 121 2.37 0.05 10.84
C VAL A 121 3.64 -0.62 10.34
N ALA A 122 3.63 -1.95 10.30
CA ALA A 122 4.60 -2.77 9.60
C ALA A 122 3.99 -3.24 8.28
N ALA A 123 4.74 -3.19 7.19
CA ALA A 123 4.29 -3.63 5.89
C ALA A 123 5.39 -4.34 5.11
N ALA A 124 4.99 -5.09 4.10
CA ALA A 124 5.93 -5.69 3.18
C ALA A 124 5.34 -5.79 1.77
N LEU A 125 6.24 -5.89 0.79
CA LEU A 125 5.94 -6.03 -0.63
C LEU A 125 6.58 -7.30 -1.16
N TRP A 126 5.83 -8.10 -1.90
CA TRP A 126 6.29 -9.34 -2.52
C TRP A 126 5.97 -9.37 -4.01
N THR A 127 6.73 -10.15 -4.75
CA THR A 127 6.35 -10.57 -6.10
C THR A 127 5.10 -11.44 -6.06
N ALA A 128 4.44 -11.63 -7.21
CA ALA A 128 3.23 -12.47 -7.30
C ALA A 128 3.48 -13.95 -6.97
N ASP A 129 4.73 -14.41 -7.10
CA ASP A 129 5.17 -15.77 -6.74
C ASP A 129 5.75 -15.86 -5.30
N GLY A 130 5.67 -14.77 -4.52
CA GLY A 130 5.92 -14.79 -3.09
C GLY A 130 7.34 -14.45 -2.64
N ARG A 131 8.19 -13.91 -3.53
CA ARG A 131 9.53 -13.45 -3.16
C ARG A 131 9.44 -12.05 -2.53
N LEU A 132 10.06 -11.87 -1.37
CA LEU A 132 10.08 -10.59 -0.66
C LEU A 132 10.93 -9.56 -1.44
N LEU A 133 10.38 -8.36 -1.61
CA LEU A 133 11.01 -7.23 -2.31
C LEU A 133 11.42 -6.11 -1.36
N ALA A 134 10.53 -5.78 -0.41
CA ALA A 134 10.75 -4.68 0.53
C ALA A 134 10.02 -4.91 1.84
N ILE A 135 10.58 -4.36 2.92
CA ILE A 135 9.98 -4.27 4.24
C ILE A 135 9.82 -2.78 4.55
N SER A 136 8.68 -2.40 5.11
CA SER A 136 8.36 -1.02 5.44
C SER A 136 7.90 -0.89 6.88
N ARG A 137 8.27 0.21 7.52
CA ARG A 137 7.82 0.56 8.85
C ARG A 137 7.50 2.04 8.92
N GLN A 138 6.27 2.36 9.32
CA GLN A 138 5.78 3.73 9.32
C GLN A 138 5.06 4.06 10.63
N THR A 139 5.37 5.24 11.18
CA THR A 139 4.55 5.87 12.21
C THR A 139 3.75 6.99 11.56
N VAL A 140 2.45 6.96 11.76
CA VAL A 140 1.50 7.93 11.21
C VAL A 140 0.84 8.70 12.35
N THR A 141 0.70 10.01 12.17
CA THR A 141 -0.15 10.85 13.02
C THR A 141 -1.48 11.10 12.33
N VAL A 142 -2.56 11.05 13.08
CA VAL A 142 -3.91 11.39 12.63
C VAL A 142 -4.43 12.55 13.48
N PHE A 143 -4.92 13.56 12.81
CA PHE A 143 -5.44 14.78 13.44
C PHE A 143 -6.97 14.73 13.39
N ASP A 144 -7.59 14.38 14.53
CA ASP A 144 -9.06 14.31 14.68
C ASP A 144 -9.63 15.55 15.37
#